data_7daac9ee379fe6fcae5999f2edbeec04
#
_entry.id   7daac9ee379fe6fcae5999f2edbeec04
#
_cell.length_a   1.000
_cell.length_b   1.000
_cell.length_c   1.000
_cell.angle_alpha   90.00
_cell.angle_beta   90.00
_cell.angle_gamma   90.00
#
_symmetry.space_group_name_H-M   'P 1'
#
loop_
_entity.id
_entity.type
_entity.pdbx_description
1 polymer ?
#
loop_
_entity_poly.entity_id
_entity_poly.type
_entity_poly.pdbx_seq_one_letter_code
_entity_poly.pdbx_strand_id
1 'polypeptide(L)'
;MGSFKLLSKQWIVDQNNEIIIGEGRKEILETIERMGSLNQTAKIMKMSYKGVWSKIKATEAHMNTKIVHTDRKLGSHLTKEGKDLLERYNRLKKECVKADDRIFKSVFKEKYPPLVIIAGMSGSGKTTLLEKLIPEIKKRGLRVGTIKHHPGDYGIDHPGKDSWRHKKAGAETTIISSPGLISMVMDVNHDHRPYELISFFTEMDIILVEGFKFEALPKVEIFRHDLHDKPQFTEDPNLIAVITDADLHLEIPTFKLDDIKGLGDYLVGYFKLAKT
;
A
#
# COMPACT_ATOMS: atom_id res chain seq x y z
N MET A 1 -17.42 0.31 -2.25
CA MET A 1 -17.19 -1.07 -2.72
C MET A 1 -16.16 -1.73 -1.82
N GLY A 2 -16.33 -3.00 -1.45
CA GLY A 2 -15.35 -3.69 -0.60
C GLY A 2 -13.97 -3.77 -1.28
N SER A 3 -12.89 -3.74 -0.50
CA SER A 3 -11.54 -3.92 -1.01
C SER A 3 -11.39 -5.34 -1.58
N PHE A 4 -11.08 -5.47 -2.86
CA PHE A 4 -10.78 -6.75 -3.48
C PHE A 4 -9.33 -7.12 -3.25
N LYS A 5 -9.08 -8.43 -3.03
CA LYS A 5 -7.74 -9.00 -2.90
C LYS A 5 -7.64 -10.20 -3.84
N LEU A 6 -6.60 -10.22 -4.66
CA LEU A 6 -6.26 -11.41 -5.43
C LEU A 6 -5.61 -12.46 -4.52
N LEU A 7 -6.12 -13.68 -4.58
CA LEU A 7 -5.48 -14.85 -3.98
C LEU A 7 -5.17 -15.83 -5.10
N SER A 8 -3.91 -16.19 -5.24
CA SER A 8 -3.46 -17.20 -6.19
C SER A 8 -2.80 -18.36 -5.46
N LYS A 9 -2.85 -19.53 -6.07
CA LYS A 9 -2.17 -20.73 -5.60
C LYS A 9 -1.31 -21.25 -6.73
N GLN A 10 -0.06 -21.58 -6.44
CA GLN A 10 0.88 -22.12 -7.40
C GLN A 10 1.06 -23.61 -7.17
N TRP A 11 1.06 -24.37 -8.25
CA TRP A 11 1.46 -25.77 -8.30
C TRP A 11 2.49 -25.95 -9.41
N ILE A 12 3.56 -26.67 -9.12
CA ILE A 12 4.45 -27.20 -10.14
C ILE A 12 3.96 -28.64 -10.40
N VAL A 13 3.65 -28.93 -11.65
CA VAL A 13 3.16 -30.22 -12.12
C VAL A 13 4.08 -30.75 -13.20
N ASP A 14 4.03 -32.06 -13.45
CA ASP A 14 4.69 -32.69 -14.59
C ASP A 14 3.82 -32.59 -15.86
N GLN A 15 4.28 -33.25 -16.95
CA GLN A 15 3.59 -33.28 -18.22
C GLN A 15 2.21 -34.00 -18.18
N ASN A 16 1.96 -34.81 -17.14
CA ASN A 16 0.72 -35.51 -16.90
C ASN A 16 -0.22 -34.78 -15.92
N ASN A 17 0.08 -33.52 -15.55
CA ASN A 17 -0.59 -32.72 -14.54
C ASN A 17 -0.50 -33.32 -13.12
N GLU A 18 0.46 -34.19 -12.85
CA GLU A 18 0.72 -34.69 -11.50
C GLU A 18 1.52 -33.69 -10.70
N ILE A 19 1.07 -33.38 -9.46
CA ILE A 19 1.67 -32.37 -8.63
C ILE A 19 3.06 -32.81 -8.17
N ILE A 20 4.11 -32.05 -8.52
CA ILE A 20 5.46 -32.19 -7.98
C ILE A 20 5.57 -31.46 -6.63
N ILE A 21 5.13 -30.19 -6.57
CA ILE A 21 5.08 -29.38 -5.34
C ILE A 21 3.98 -28.32 -5.43
N GLY A 22 3.35 -28.03 -4.30
CA GLY A 22 2.41 -26.96 -4.08
C GLY A 22 2.39 -26.64 -2.60
N GLU A 23 1.51 -25.74 -2.13
CA GLU A 23 1.52 -25.25 -0.75
C GLU A 23 1.52 -26.37 0.30
N GLY A 24 0.65 -27.37 0.15
CA GLY A 24 0.58 -28.47 1.12
C GLY A 24 1.85 -29.34 1.19
N ARG A 25 2.55 -29.58 0.05
CA ARG A 25 3.84 -30.29 0.06
C ARG A 25 4.96 -29.41 0.58
N LYS A 26 4.94 -28.11 0.28
CA LYS A 26 5.83 -27.10 0.87
C LYS A 26 5.74 -27.13 2.39
N GLU A 27 4.53 -27.00 2.94
CA GLU A 27 4.31 -27.02 4.39
C GLU A 27 4.79 -28.32 5.05
N ILE A 28 4.63 -29.46 4.38
CA ILE A 28 5.18 -30.74 4.83
C ILE A 28 6.70 -30.65 4.93
N LEU A 29 7.40 -30.18 3.89
CA LEU A 29 8.85 -30.09 3.86
C LEU A 29 9.38 -29.11 4.94
N GLU A 30 8.77 -27.94 5.05
CA GLU A 30 9.11 -26.96 6.10
C GLU A 30 8.92 -27.52 7.53
N THR A 31 7.83 -28.27 7.72
CA THR A 31 7.53 -28.88 9.01
C THR A 31 8.51 -30.00 9.35
N ILE A 32 8.93 -30.83 8.37
CA ILE A 32 9.96 -31.86 8.54
C ILE A 32 11.27 -31.21 8.96
N GLU A 33 11.71 -30.15 8.28
CA GLU A 33 12.97 -29.46 8.59
C GLU A 33 12.96 -28.86 10.01
N ARG A 34 11.83 -28.33 10.43
CA ARG A 34 11.65 -27.74 11.77
C ARG A 34 11.55 -28.76 12.88
N MET A 35 10.83 -29.87 12.65
CA MET A 35 10.48 -30.84 13.70
C MET A 35 11.39 -32.06 13.75
N GLY A 36 12.15 -32.32 12.71
CA GLY A 36 13.02 -33.49 12.62
C GLY A 36 12.27 -34.84 12.62
N SER A 37 10.94 -34.86 12.40
CA SER A 37 10.13 -36.08 12.59
C SER A 37 8.89 -36.09 11.69
N LEU A 38 8.77 -37.14 10.88
CA LEU A 38 7.57 -37.38 10.05
C LEU A 38 6.31 -37.62 10.88
N ASN A 39 6.42 -38.26 12.04
CA ASN A 39 5.27 -38.49 12.91
C ASN A 39 4.75 -37.19 13.50
N GLN A 40 5.63 -36.29 13.94
CA GLN A 40 5.23 -34.95 14.42
C GLN A 40 4.68 -34.10 13.26
N THR A 41 5.31 -34.15 12.10
CA THR A 41 4.80 -33.47 10.90
C THR A 41 3.38 -33.92 10.57
N ALA A 42 3.10 -35.23 10.58
CA ALA A 42 1.77 -35.76 10.34
C ALA A 42 0.72 -35.23 11.33
N LYS A 43 1.07 -35.16 12.62
CA LYS A 43 0.21 -34.60 13.67
C LYS A 43 -0.09 -33.11 13.44
N ILE A 44 0.95 -32.29 13.16
CA ILE A 44 0.81 -30.85 12.91
C ILE A 44 -0.04 -30.59 11.67
N MET A 45 0.22 -31.34 10.59
CA MET A 45 -0.51 -31.22 9.33
C MET A 45 -1.93 -31.84 9.38
N LYS A 46 -2.33 -32.44 10.52
CA LYS A 46 -3.60 -33.18 10.68
C LYS A 46 -3.79 -34.26 9.59
N MET A 47 -2.71 -34.96 9.27
CA MET A 47 -2.67 -36.01 8.24
C MET A 47 -2.22 -37.34 8.87
N SER A 48 -2.54 -38.44 8.20
CA SER A 48 -1.94 -39.74 8.55
C SER A 48 -0.43 -39.75 8.18
N TYR A 49 0.36 -40.49 8.93
CA TYR A 49 1.77 -40.73 8.56
C TYR A 49 1.90 -41.22 7.11
N LYS A 50 1.06 -42.21 6.71
CA LYS A 50 1.01 -42.74 5.35
C LYS A 50 0.72 -41.65 4.32
N GLY A 51 -0.17 -40.72 4.65
CA GLY A 51 -0.52 -39.55 3.78
C GLY A 51 0.64 -38.61 3.56
N VAL A 52 1.38 -38.25 4.62
CA VAL A 52 2.60 -37.43 4.50
C VAL A 52 3.66 -38.16 3.69
N TRP A 53 3.93 -39.44 4.01
CA TRP A 53 4.92 -40.27 3.32
C TRP A 53 4.61 -40.43 1.84
N SER A 54 3.35 -40.72 1.48
CA SER A 54 2.91 -40.82 0.10
C SER A 54 3.17 -39.58 -0.72
N LYS A 55 2.92 -38.38 -0.15
CA LYS A 55 3.18 -37.09 -0.82
C LYS A 55 4.68 -36.88 -1.07
N ILE A 56 5.53 -37.25 -0.11
CA ILE A 56 6.99 -37.18 -0.26
C ILE A 56 7.42 -38.11 -1.36
N LYS A 57 6.97 -39.37 -1.33
CA LYS A 57 7.34 -40.39 -2.33
C LYS A 57 6.89 -40.04 -3.74
N ALA A 58 5.70 -39.43 -3.89
CA ALA A 58 5.26 -38.96 -5.18
C ALA A 58 6.17 -37.84 -5.72
N THR A 59 6.59 -36.87 -4.90
CA THR A 59 7.55 -35.85 -5.32
C THR A 59 8.92 -36.48 -5.67
N GLU A 60 9.43 -37.41 -4.87
CA GLU A 60 10.70 -38.12 -5.13
C GLU A 60 10.67 -38.90 -6.44
N ALA A 61 9.54 -39.54 -6.77
CA ALA A 61 9.37 -40.28 -8.02
C ALA A 61 9.44 -39.34 -9.24
N HIS A 62 8.77 -38.18 -9.20
CA HIS A 62 8.84 -37.19 -10.29
C HIS A 62 10.23 -36.58 -10.46
N MET A 63 10.94 -36.35 -9.35
CA MET A 63 12.29 -35.77 -9.38
C MET A 63 13.41 -36.80 -9.60
N ASN A 64 13.08 -38.08 -9.59
CA ASN A 64 14.03 -39.18 -9.60
C ASN A 64 15.17 -39.00 -8.57
N THR A 65 14.85 -38.49 -7.40
CA THR A 65 15.81 -38.22 -6.32
C THR A 65 15.11 -38.20 -4.96
N LYS A 66 15.87 -38.51 -3.92
CA LYS A 66 15.35 -38.38 -2.53
C LYS A 66 15.37 -36.94 -2.09
N ILE A 67 14.25 -36.48 -1.52
CA ILE A 67 14.11 -35.13 -0.93
C ILE A 67 14.06 -35.18 0.59
N VAL A 68 13.79 -36.34 1.19
CA VAL A 68 13.79 -36.54 2.65
C VAL A 68 14.66 -37.73 2.99
N HIS A 69 15.58 -37.56 3.91
CA HIS A 69 16.34 -38.61 4.56
C HIS A 69 15.72 -38.91 5.92
N THR A 70 15.55 -40.21 6.24
CA THR A 70 15.04 -40.67 7.53
C THR A 70 16.03 -41.62 8.16
N ASP A 71 16.50 -41.28 9.35
CA ASP A 71 17.41 -42.08 10.15
C ASP A 71 16.79 -42.41 11.51
N ARG A 72 17.08 -43.59 12.05
CA ARG A 72 16.52 -44.03 13.35
C ARG A 72 17.04 -43.22 14.54
N LYS A 73 18.25 -42.65 14.45
CA LYS A 73 18.91 -41.89 15.53
C LYS A 73 18.79 -40.39 15.29
N LEU A 74 18.93 -39.95 14.05
CA LEU A 74 18.97 -38.54 13.67
C LEU A 74 17.60 -37.98 13.26
N GLY A 75 16.56 -38.84 13.13
CA GLY A 75 15.23 -38.38 12.75
C GLY A 75 15.08 -38.21 11.24
N SER A 76 14.22 -37.29 10.83
CA SER A 76 13.90 -37.05 9.41
C SER A 76 14.30 -35.60 9.04
N HIS A 77 15.09 -35.45 7.97
CA HIS A 77 15.61 -34.17 7.50
C HIS A 77 15.52 -34.08 5.99
N LEU A 78 15.48 -32.88 5.46
CA LEU A 78 15.56 -32.64 4.01
C LEU A 78 16.96 -32.96 3.52
N THR A 79 17.04 -33.61 2.36
CA THR A 79 18.30 -33.74 1.60
C THR A 79 18.67 -32.36 1.02
N LYS A 80 19.85 -32.28 0.39
CA LYS A 80 20.27 -31.07 -0.33
C LYS A 80 19.27 -30.75 -1.46
N GLU A 81 18.80 -31.75 -2.15
CA GLU A 81 17.80 -31.65 -3.22
C GLU A 81 16.42 -31.20 -2.68
N GLY A 82 16.05 -31.71 -1.50
CA GLY A 82 14.81 -31.28 -0.82
C GLY A 82 14.85 -29.80 -0.38
N LYS A 83 16.00 -29.33 0.11
CA LYS A 83 16.21 -27.93 0.47
C LYS A 83 16.20 -27.03 -0.78
N ASP A 84 16.89 -27.42 -1.83
CA ASP A 84 16.91 -26.69 -3.11
C ASP A 84 15.50 -26.59 -3.71
N LEU A 85 14.72 -27.68 -3.71
CA LEU A 85 13.33 -27.66 -4.17
C LEU A 85 12.49 -26.68 -3.37
N LEU A 86 12.60 -26.70 -2.05
CA LEU A 86 11.84 -25.81 -1.17
C LEU A 86 12.21 -24.34 -1.38
N GLU A 87 13.50 -24.03 -1.51
CA GLU A 87 14.00 -22.69 -1.77
C GLU A 87 13.51 -22.15 -3.11
N ARG A 88 13.63 -22.94 -4.19
CA ARG A 88 13.15 -22.58 -5.53
C ARG A 88 11.64 -22.34 -5.55
N TYR A 89 10.88 -23.19 -4.88
CA TYR A 89 9.44 -23.01 -4.79
C TYR A 89 9.06 -21.74 -4.02
N ASN A 90 9.73 -21.46 -2.89
CA ASN A 90 9.50 -20.25 -2.12
C ASN A 90 9.84 -18.98 -2.93
N ARG A 91 10.94 -19.01 -3.68
CA ARG A 91 11.32 -17.92 -4.58
C ARG A 91 10.29 -17.72 -5.69
N LEU A 92 9.88 -18.81 -6.37
CA LEU A 92 8.83 -18.77 -7.39
C LEU A 92 7.54 -18.17 -6.84
N LYS A 93 7.06 -18.67 -5.70
CA LYS A 93 5.85 -18.17 -5.05
C LYS A 93 5.94 -16.66 -4.77
N LYS A 94 7.06 -16.20 -4.24
CA LYS A 94 7.29 -14.77 -3.96
C LYS A 94 7.21 -13.91 -5.24
N GLU A 95 7.80 -14.37 -6.33
CA GLU A 95 7.74 -13.66 -7.61
C GLU A 95 6.35 -13.72 -8.26
N CYS A 96 5.64 -14.85 -8.17
CA CYS A 96 4.25 -14.95 -8.63
C CYS A 96 3.35 -13.98 -7.87
N VAL A 97 3.41 -13.94 -6.53
CA VAL A 97 2.59 -13.02 -5.74
C VAL A 97 2.85 -11.55 -6.14
N LYS A 98 4.11 -11.17 -6.35
CA LYS A 98 4.44 -9.81 -6.82
C LYS A 98 3.88 -9.52 -8.23
N ALA A 99 3.95 -10.51 -9.13
CA ALA A 99 3.41 -10.39 -10.47
C ALA A 99 1.87 -10.30 -10.44
N ASP A 100 1.22 -11.14 -9.65
CA ASP A 100 -0.21 -11.15 -9.43
C ASP A 100 -0.72 -9.82 -8.88
N ASP A 101 -0.05 -9.27 -7.86
CA ASP A 101 -0.38 -7.95 -7.29
C ASP A 101 -0.24 -6.84 -8.35
N ARG A 102 0.80 -6.91 -9.21
CA ARG A 102 1.01 -5.93 -10.28
C ARG A 102 -0.09 -6.04 -11.34
N ILE A 103 -0.40 -7.26 -11.79
CA ILE A 103 -1.46 -7.51 -12.77
C ILE A 103 -2.82 -7.13 -12.21
N PHE A 104 -3.12 -7.56 -10.97
CA PHE A 104 -4.37 -7.20 -10.31
C PHE A 104 -4.54 -5.69 -10.21
N LYS A 105 -3.50 -4.98 -9.77
CA LYS A 105 -3.49 -3.52 -9.75
C LYS A 105 -3.67 -2.88 -11.13
N SER A 106 -3.19 -3.48 -12.21
CA SER A 106 -3.36 -2.95 -13.57
C SER A 106 -4.74 -3.20 -14.16
N VAL A 107 -5.40 -4.30 -13.79
CA VAL A 107 -6.68 -4.74 -14.35
C VAL A 107 -7.87 -4.26 -13.52
N PHE A 108 -7.73 -4.31 -12.19
CA PHE A 108 -8.81 -4.01 -11.24
C PHE A 108 -8.64 -2.69 -10.50
N LYS A 109 -7.60 -1.90 -10.82
CA LYS A 109 -7.55 -0.56 -10.28
C LYS A 109 -8.75 0.22 -10.81
N GLU A 110 -9.70 0.46 -9.90
CA GLU A 110 -10.34 1.76 -9.95
C GLU A 110 -9.19 2.77 -10.02
N LYS A 111 -9.20 3.66 -11.00
CA LYS A 111 -8.20 4.74 -11.12
C LYS A 111 -8.40 5.68 -9.92
N TYR A 112 -7.98 5.26 -8.75
CA TYR A 112 -7.92 6.18 -7.64
C TYR A 112 -6.86 7.23 -7.96
N PRO A 113 -7.20 8.49 -7.82
CA PRO A 113 -6.22 9.55 -8.00
C PRO A 113 -5.07 9.35 -7.02
N PRO A 114 -3.81 9.60 -7.41
CA PRO A 114 -2.69 9.56 -6.50
C PRO A 114 -2.89 10.57 -5.37
N LEU A 115 -2.47 10.17 -4.17
CA LEU A 115 -2.43 10.99 -2.97
C LEU A 115 -1.02 11.52 -2.78
N VAL A 116 -0.88 12.82 -2.54
CA VAL A 116 0.40 13.48 -2.26
C VAL A 116 0.27 14.26 -0.96
N ILE A 117 1.07 13.91 0.03
CA ILE A 117 1.12 14.64 1.29
C ILE A 117 1.98 15.90 1.12
N ILE A 118 1.43 17.03 1.50
CA ILE A 118 2.18 18.27 1.69
C ILE A 118 2.57 18.33 3.16
N ALA A 119 3.83 17.96 3.43
CA ALA A 119 4.42 17.89 4.76
C ALA A 119 5.17 19.17 5.12
N GLY A 120 5.51 19.32 6.37
CA GLY A 120 6.29 20.44 6.92
C GLY A 120 5.74 20.91 8.26
N MET A 121 6.53 21.67 8.98
CA MET A 121 6.18 22.19 10.29
C MET A 121 5.01 23.17 10.25
N SER A 122 4.42 23.43 11.42
CA SER A 122 3.40 24.49 11.54
C SER A 122 4.01 25.85 11.13
N GLY A 123 3.27 26.63 10.35
CA GLY A 123 3.76 27.92 9.85
C GLY A 123 4.69 27.87 8.65
N SER A 124 5.11 26.69 8.17
CA SER A 124 6.01 26.59 7.00
C SER A 124 5.42 27.06 5.67
N GLY A 125 4.12 27.32 5.60
CA GLY A 125 3.45 27.80 4.39
C GLY A 125 2.76 26.72 3.55
N LYS A 126 2.39 25.56 4.14
CA LYS A 126 1.69 24.47 3.44
C LYS A 126 0.43 24.93 2.74
N THR A 127 -0.43 25.66 3.43
CA THR A 127 -1.67 26.20 2.86
C THR A 127 -1.38 27.17 1.72
N THR A 128 -0.40 28.07 1.91
CA THR A 128 0.02 29.03 0.86
C THR A 128 0.61 28.32 -0.36
N LEU A 129 1.35 27.21 -0.15
CA LEU A 129 1.82 26.38 -1.25
C LEU A 129 0.63 25.76 -2.00
N LEU A 130 -0.34 25.19 -1.29
CA LEU A 130 -1.53 24.59 -1.90
C LEU A 130 -2.34 25.61 -2.69
N GLU A 131 -2.54 26.83 -2.17
CA GLU A 131 -3.23 27.94 -2.87
C GLU A 131 -2.60 28.27 -4.22
N LYS A 132 -1.28 28.13 -4.36
CA LYS A 132 -0.55 28.37 -5.61
C LYS A 132 -0.47 27.11 -6.49
N LEU A 133 -0.24 25.94 -5.91
CA LEU A 133 -0.05 24.68 -6.62
C LEU A 133 -1.34 24.16 -7.25
N ILE A 134 -2.49 24.30 -6.58
CA ILE A 134 -3.79 23.86 -7.13
C ILE A 134 -4.10 24.55 -8.46
N PRO A 135 -4.06 25.89 -8.58
CA PRO A 135 -4.28 26.56 -9.88
C PRO A 135 -3.24 26.15 -10.92
N GLU A 136 -1.99 25.91 -10.51
CA GLU A 136 -0.92 25.53 -11.42
C GLU A 136 -1.14 24.14 -12.02
N ILE A 137 -1.58 23.15 -11.22
CA ILE A 137 -1.96 21.82 -11.71
C ILE A 137 -3.22 21.92 -12.60
N LYS A 138 -4.20 22.74 -12.21
CA LYS A 138 -5.43 22.94 -13.00
C LYS A 138 -5.18 23.56 -14.38
N LYS A 139 -4.16 24.42 -14.56
CA LYS A 139 -3.76 24.94 -15.89
C LYS A 139 -3.39 23.83 -16.88
N ARG A 140 -2.96 22.67 -16.39
CA ARG A 140 -2.66 21.48 -17.21
C ARG A 140 -3.92 20.66 -17.55
N GLY A 141 -5.11 21.16 -17.18
CA GLY A 141 -6.39 20.51 -17.43
C GLY A 141 -6.73 19.39 -16.46
N LEU A 142 -5.97 19.26 -15.38
CA LEU A 142 -6.17 18.23 -14.37
C LEU A 142 -7.14 18.69 -13.26
N ARG A 143 -7.89 17.74 -12.71
CA ARG A 143 -8.84 17.96 -11.61
C ARG A 143 -8.15 17.62 -10.30
N VAL A 144 -8.19 18.54 -9.34
CA VAL A 144 -7.48 18.45 -8.05
C VAL A 144 -8.48 18.32 -6.92
N GLY A 145 -8.35 17.28 -6.10
CA GLY A 145 -8.98 17.15 -4.80
C GLY A 145 -8.03 17.55 -3.67
N THR A 146 -8.56 17.90 -2.52
CA THR A 146 -7.76 18.18 -1.32
C THR A 146 -8.33 17.49 -0.10
N ILE A 147 -7.45 16.98 0.77
CA ILE A 147 -7.78 16.49 2.11
C ILE A 147 -7.03 17.36 3.11
N LYS A 148 -7.74 17.88 4.11
CA LYS A 148 -7.15 18.56 5.27
C LYS A 148 -7.41 17.72 6.51
N HIS A 149 -6.37 17.28 7.18
CA HIS A 149 -6.47 16.61 8.48
C HIS A 149 -6.38 17.63 9.62
N HIS A 150 -7.28 17.51 10.56
CA HIS A 150 -7.28 18.26 11.80
C HIS A 150 -7.34 17.27 12.98
N PRO A 151 -6.37 17.27 13.91
CA PRO A 151 -6.28 16.24 14.96
C PRO A 151 -7.27 16.40 16.11
N GLY A 152 -8.19 17.34 16.03
CA GLY A 152 -9.20 17.62 17.06
C GLY A 152 -10.54 18.00 16.46
N ASP A 153 -11.51 18.28 17.31
CA ASP A 153 -12.82 18.72 16.89
C ASP A 153 -12.73 20.05 16.11
N TYR A 154 -13.48 20.13 15.02
CA TYR A 154 -13.62 21.35 14.23
C TYR A 154 -15.07 21.55 13.83
N GLY A 155 -15.49 22.80 13.77
CA GLY A 155 -16.81 23.18 13.29
C GLY A 155 -16.72 23.71 11.86
N ILE A 156 -17.42 23.05 10.93
CA ILE A 156 -17.52 23.51 9.53
C ILE A 156 -18.89 24.13 9.24
N ASP A 157 -19.91 23.76 10.02
CA ASP A 157 -21.28 24.25 9.87
C ASP A 157 -21.55 25.46 10.75
N HIS A 158 -22.45 26.34 10.31
CA HIS A 158 -22.79 27.57 11.03
C HIS A 158 -23.92 27.32 12.04
N PRO A 159 -23.70 27.61 13.35
CA PRO A 159 -24.73 27.52 14.35
C PRO A 159 -26.04 28.23 13.97
N GLY A 160 -27.17 27.54 14.14
CA GLY A 160 -28.51 28.09 13.87
C GLY A 160 -29.02 27.89 12.44
N LYS A 161 -28.18 27.47 11.50
CA LYS A 161 -28.63 27.07 10.15
C LYS A 161 -29.33 25.70 10.16
N ASP A 162 -30.14 25.41 9.15
CA ASP A 162 -30.95 24.19 9.11
C ASP A 162 -30.10 22.92 9.16
N SER A 163 -29.00 22.87 8.44
CA SER A 163 -28.03 21.76 8.48
C SER A 163 -27.47 21.50 9.88
N TRP A 164 -27.06 22.57 10.57
CA TRP A 164 -26.59 22.51 11.95
C TRP A 164 -27.71 22.01 12.90
N ARG A 165 -28.96 22.50 12.71
CA ARG A 165 -30.11 22.08 13.51
C ARG A 165 -30.44 20.59 13.30
N HIS A 166 -30.33 20.10 12.06
CA HIS A 166 -30.50 18.67 11.76
C HIS A 166 -29.45 17.82 12.47
N LYS A 167 -28.15 18.23 12.41
CA LYS A 167 -27.09 17.55 13.15
C LYS A 167 -27.34 17.55 14.65
N LYS A 168 -27.71 18.70 15.23
CA LYS A 168 -28.07 18.84 16.65
C LYS A 168 -29.24 17.97 17.07
N ALA A 169 -30.18 17.72 16.15
CA ALA A 169 -31.35 16.85 16.39
C ALA A 169 -31.00 15.34 16.31
N GLY A 170 -29.73 14.98 15.97
CA GLY A 170 -29.26 13.60 15.95
C GLY A 170 -29.11 12.98 14.56
N ALA A 171 -29.13 13.78 13.48
CA ALA A 171 -28.80 13.25 12.15
C ALA A 171 -27.32 12.88 12.08
N GLU A 172 -27.00 11.61 11.81
CA GLU A 172 -25.61 11.12 11.66
C GLU A 172 -24.93 11.68 10.41
N THR A 173 -25.69 11.95 9.35
CA THR A 173 -25.21 12.58 8.13
C THR A 173 -26.17 13.65 7.67
N THR A 174 -25.64 14.83 7.31
CA THR A 174 -26.39 15.92 6.71
C THR A 174 -25.73 16.32 5.41
N ILE A 175 -26.50 16.40 4.31
CA ILE A 175 -26.05 16.85 3.01
C ILE A 175 -26.83 18.11 2.62
N ILE A 176 -26.11 19.13 2.21
CA ILE A 176 -26.66 20.33 1.57
C ILE A 176 -26.33 20.23 0.09
N SER A 177 -27.35 20.30 -0.75
CA SER A 177 -27.20 20.27 -2.21
C SER A 177 -27.74 21.55 -2.84
N SER A 178 -26.98 22.11 -3.75
CA SER A 178 -27.34 23.24 -4.58
C SER A 178 -26.91 22.97 -6.03
N PRO A 179 -27.35 23.78 -7.03
CA PRO A 179 -26.97 23.55 -8.41
C PRO A 179 -25.46 23.50 -8.70
N GLY A 180 -24.63 24.12 -7.86
CA GLY A 180 -23.17 24.18 -8.08
C GLY A 180 -22.32 23.63 -6.93
N LEU A 181 -22.94 23.17 -5.83
CA LEU A 181 -22.19 22.76 -4.63
C LEU A 181 -22.91 21.69 -3.84
N ILE A 182 -22.18 20.69 -3.40
CA ILE A 182 -22.61 19.71 -2.38
C ILE A 182 -21.69 19.87 -1.19
N SER A 183 -22.27 20.00 0.01
CA SER A 183 -21.56 19.94 1.28
C SER A 183 -22.11 18.79 2.11
N MET A 184 -21.23 18.04 2.76
CA MET A 184 -21.59 16.90 3.61
C MET A 184 -20.91 17.01 4.97
N VAL A 185 -21.67 16.78 6.04
CA VAL A 185 -21.18 16.63 7.41
C VAL A 185 -21.66 15.28 7.92
N MET A 186 -20.73 14.42 8.28
CA MET A 186 -20.99 13.03 8.69
C MET A 186 -20.24 12.71 9.98
N ASP A 187 -20.93 12.08 10.94
CA ASP A 187 -20.26 11.53 12.11
C ASP A 187 -19.46 10.29 11.72
N VAL A 188 -18.30 10.15 12.32
CA VAL A 188 -17.42 9.01 12.09
C VAL A 188 -17.01 8.43 13.44
N ASN A 189 -16.65 7.16 13.45
CA ASN A 189 -16.31 6.40 14.66
C ASN A 189 -14.78 6.22 14.85
N HIS A 190 -13.97 6.70 13.91
CA HIS A 190 -12.52 6.68 13.98
C HIS A 190 -11.93 7.79 13.12
N ASP A 191 -10.65 8.08 13.33
CA ASP A 191 -9.87 9.00 12.48
C ASP A 191 -9.50 8.31 11.17
N HIS A 192 -10.14 8.72 10.07
CA HIS A 192 -9.96 8.10 8.75
C HIS A 192 -8.60 8.44 8.16
N ARG A 193 -7.91 7.42 7.66
CA ARG A 193 -6.69 7.61 6.89
C ARG A 193 -6.97 8.14 5.48
N PRO A 194 -6.00 8.77 4.80
CA PRO A 194 -6.25 9.40 3.49
C PRO A 194 -6.85 8.47 2.44
N TYR A 195 -6.42 7.20 2.40
CA TYR A 195 -6.93 6.25 1.41
C TYR A 195 -8.38 5.78 1.67
N GLU A 196 -8.89 5.89 2.90
CA GLU A 196 -10.28 5.60 3.23
C GLU A 196 -11.22 6.70 2.72
N LEU A 197 -10.67 7.92 2.56
CA LEU A 197 -11.40 9.08 2.07
C LEU A 197 -11.47 9.18 0.54
N ILE A 198 -10.70 8.36 -0.19
CA ILE A 198 -10.64 8.44 -1.67
C ILE A 198 -12.01 8.27 -2.33
N SER A 199 -12.89 7.47 -1.74
CA SER A 199 -14.24 7.22 -2.26
C SER A 199 -15.10 8.50 -2.40
N PHE A 200 -14.76 9.56 -1.68
CA PHE A 200 -15.41 10.86 -1.80
C PHE A 200 -14.91 11.70 -2.98
N PHE A 201 -13.82 11.27 -3.64
CA PHE A 201 -13.17 12.00 -4.74
C PHE A 201 -13.42 11.33 -6.08
N THR A 202 -14.61 11.54 -6.63
CA THR A 202 -14.93 11.05 -7.98
C THR A 202 -14.26 11.92 -9.05
N GLU A 203 -13.66 11.27 -10.08
CA GLU A 203 -13.09 11.95 -11.25
C GLU A 203 -12.00 12.99 -10.95
N MET A 204 -11.25 12.83 -9.85
CA MET A 204 -10.05 13.63 -9.59
C MET A 204 -8.83 12.97 -10.23
N ASP A 205 -7.88 13.78 -10.72
CA ASP A 205 -6.63 13.29 -11.30
C ASP A 205 -5.52 13.19 -10.25
N ILE A 206 -5.61 14.00 -9.19
CA ILE A 206 -4.67 14.03 -8.06
C ILE A 206 -5.38 14.54 -6.80
N ILE A 207 -4.99 14.03 -5.63
CA ILE A 207 -5.43 14.51 -4.33
C ILE A 207 -4.22 15.02 -3.54
N LEU A 208 -4.25 16.29 -3.16
CA LEU A 208 -3.25 16.92 -2.30
C LEU A 208 -3.72 16.84 -0.85
N VAL A 209 -2.87 16.29 0.01
CA VAL A 209 -3.22 16.00 1.41
C VAL A 209 -2.42 16.90 2.34
N GLU A 210 -3.08 17.78 3.08
CA GLU A 210 -2.47 18.55 4.15
C GLU A 210 -2.72 17.88 5.50
N GLY A 211 -1.65 17.55 6.21
CA GLY A 211 -1.68 16.70 7.40
C GLY A 211 -1.20 15.28 7.10
N PHE A 212 -1.51 14.32 7.96
CA PHE A 212 -1.14 12.90 7.81
C PHE A 212 0.36 12.66 7.54
N LYS A 213 1.24 13.50 8.06
CA LYS A 213 2.66 13.56 7.72
C LYS A 213 3.44 12.25 7.96
N PHE A 214 2.90 11.33 8.77
CA PHE A 214 3.51 10.05 9.09
C PHE A 214 2.95 8.87 8.28
N GLU A 215 1.95 9.10 7.42
CA GLU A 215 1.44 8.05 6.53
C GLU A 215 2.48 7.68 5.46
N ALA A 216 2.51 6.39 5.09
CA ALA A 216 3.40 5.86 4.06
C ALA A 216 2.89 6.19 2.64
N LEU A 217 2.79 7.47 2.33
CA LEU A 217 2.34 8.02 1.05
C LEU A 217 3.41 8.96 0.49
N PRO A 218 3.48 9.12 -0.84
CA PRO A 218 4.34 10.12 -1.46
C PRO A 218 4.15 11.49 -0.83
N LYS A 219 5.24 12.15 -0.45
CA LYS A 219 5.18 13.44 0.22
C LYS A 219 6.15 14.46 -0.36
N VAL A 220 5.69 15.70 -0.39
CA VAL A 220 6.52 16.88 -0.65
C VAL A 220 6.67 17.62 0.67
N GLU A 221 7.90 17.84 1.11
CA GLU A 221 8.16 18.63 2.31
C GLU A 221 8.39 20.09 1.95
N ILE A 222 7.66 21.00 2.63
CA ILE A 222 8.01 22.42 2.64
C ILE A 222 8.88 22.71 3.85
N PHE A 223 10.12 23.08 3.60
CA PHE A 223 11.13 23.39 4.59
C PHE A 223 11.54 24.86 4.49
N ARG A 224 11.61 25.53 5.64
CA ARG A 224 12.06 26.89 5.75
C ARG A 224 13.18 26.98 6.77
N HIS A 225 14.32 27.51 6.32
CA HIS A 225 15.52 27.62 7.15
C HIS A 225 15.34 28.59 8.33
N ASP A 226 14.51 29.63 8.16
CA ASP A 226 14.17 30.59 9.23
C ASP A 226 13.30 29.99 10.35
N LEU A 227 12.70 28.82 10.13
CA LEU A 227 11.84 28.15 11.11
C LEU A 227 12.50 26.92 11.75
N HIS A 228 13.41 26.24 11.04
CA HIS A 228 14.02 24.99 11.48
C HIS A 228 15.42 24.80 10.89
N ASP A 229 16.28 24.05 11.61
CA ASP A 229 17.66 23.81 11.21
C ASP A 229 17.80 22.79 10.06
N LYS A 230 16.84 21.85 9.94
CA LYS A 230 16.85 20.80 8.90
C LYS A 230 15.46 20.32 8.54
N PRO A 231 15.26 19.79 7.32
CA PRO A 231 14.04 19.09 6.94
C PRO A 231 13.77 17.88 7.86
N GLN A 232 12.49 17.51 8.03
CA GLN A 232 12.07 16.45 8.94
C GLN A 232 12.04 15.05 8.31
N PHE A 233 11.87 14.98 6.98
CA PHE A 233 11.52 13.73 6.29
C PHE A 233 12.61 13.24 5.33
N THR A 234 13.85 13.72 5.43
CA THR A 234 14.96 13.33 4.53
C THR A 234 15.28 11.84 4.56
N GLU A 235 14.97 11.15 5.65
CA GLU A 235 15.15 9.68 5.77
C GLU A 235 13.88 8.88 5.45
N ASP A 236 12.75 9.55 5.12
CA ASP A 236 11.52 8.86 4.77
C ASP A 236 11.55 8.43 3.30
N PRO A 237 11.46 7.13 2.99
CA PRO A 237 11.50 6.63 1.61
C PRO A 237 10.33 7.11 0.75
N ASN A 238 9.32 7.73 1.34
CA ASN A 238 8.19 8.31 0.64
C ASN A 238 8.38 9.81 0.35
N LEU A 239 9.48 10.44 0.80
CA LEU A 239 9.78 11.81 0.43
C LEU A 239 10.21 11.86 -1.03
N ILE A 240 9.41 12.53 -1.86
CA ILE A 240 9.62 12.61 -3.31
C ILE A 240 10.19 13.96 -3.77
N ALA A 241 10.02 15.01 -2.98
CA ALA A 241 10.59 16.32 -3.26
C ALA A 241 10.63 17.19 -2.01
N VAL A 242 11.50 18.20 -2.02
CA VAL A 242 11.54 19.28 -1.03
C VAL A 242 11.35 20.63 -1.73
N ILE A 243 10.56 21.52 -1.13
CA ILE A 243 10.45 22.91 -1.53
C ILE A 243 10.99 23.81 -0.41
N THR A 244 11.95 24.69 -0.69
CA THR A 244 12.72 25.38 0.34
C THR A 244 13.34 26.69 -0.13
N ASP A 245 13.69 27.54 0.83
CA ASP A 245 14.55 28.73 0.67
C ASP A 245 16.03 28.45 0.97
N ALA A 246 16.35 27.24 1.46
CA ALA A 246 17.72 26.85 1.78
C ALA A 246 18.43 26.17 0.58
N ASP A 247 19.76 26.24 0.58
CA ASP A 247 20.58 25.46 -0.34
C ASP A 247 20.86 24.08 0.28
N LEU A 248 20.11 23.08 -0.18
CA LEU A 248 20.19 21.71 0.31
C LEU A 248 20.75 20.78 -0.74
N HIS A 249 21.72 19.96 -0.36
CA HIS A 249 22.26 18.89 -1.20
C HIS A 249 21.57 17.57 -0.85
N LEU A 250 20.46 17.28 -1.54
CA LEU A 250 19.67 16.05 -1.37
C LEU A 250 19.70 15.24 -2.66
N GLU A 251 19.58 13.92 -2.55
CA GLU A 251 19.45 13.03 -3.73
C GLU A 251 18.08 13.13 -4.42
N ILE A 252 17.11 13.77 -3.77
CA ILE A 252 15.76 13.99 -4.29
C ILE A 252 15.60 15.41 -4.85
N PRO A 253 14.68 15.64 -5.81
CA PRO A 253 14.40 16.95 -6.37
C PRO A 253 14.10 18.02 -5.31
N THR A 254 14.78 19.16 -5.44
CA THR A 254 14.60 20.31 -4.57
C THR A 254 14.16 21.51 -5.39
N PHE A 255 13.13 22.22 -4.93
CA PHE A 255 12.53 23.37 -5.59
C PHE A 255 12.62 24.61 -4.69
N LYS A 256 12.74 25.81 -5.28
CA LYS A 256 12.61 27.05 -4.55
C LYS A 256 11.17 27.30 -4.14
N LEU A 257 10.93 28.08 -3.06
CA LEU A 257 9.58 28.37 -2.54
C LEU A 257 8.65 29.03 -3.56
N ASP A 258 9.20 29.70 -4.57
CA ASP A 258 8.46 30.36 -5.65
C ASP A 258 8.39 29.52 -6.95
N ASP A 259 9.13 28.42 -7.05
CA ASP A 259 9.09 27.54 -8.23
C ASP A 259 7.90 26.58 -8.22
N ILE A 260 6.71 27.11 -8.14
CA ILE A 260 5.47 26.37 -8.14
C ILE A 260 5.25 25.64 -9.48
N LYS A 261 5.70 26.23 -10.57
CA LYS A 261 5.61 25.63 -11.90
C LYS A 261 6.45 24.36 -11.99
N GLY A 262 7.73 24.44 -11.58
CA GLY A 262 8.62 23.27 -11.58
C GLY A 262 8.11 22.14 -10.71
N LEU A 263 7.61 22.45 -9.50
CA LEU A 263 6.98 21.45 -8.64
C LEU A 263 5.72 20.82 -9.29
N GLY A 264 4.87 21.64 -9.92
CA GLY A 264 3.68 21.15 -10.63
C GLY A 264 4.05 20.22 -11.79
N ASP A 265 5.05 20.59 -12.61
CA ASP A 265 5.56 19.76 -13.71
C ASP A 265 6.14 18.44 -13.20
N TYR A 266 6.88 18.51 -12.10
CA TYR A 266 7.45 17.34 -11.44
C TYR A 266 6.35 16.35 -10.98
N LEU A 267 5.33 16.83 -10.26
CA LEU A 267 4.24 15.98 -9.76
C LEU A 267 3.48 15.32 -10.92
N VAL A 268 3.17 16.08 -11.97
CA VAL A 268 2.50 15.55 -13.17
C VAL A 268 3.34 14.44 -13.81
N GLY A 269 4.65 14.65 -13.95
CA GLY A 269 5.58 13.65 -14.50
C GLY A 269 5.74 12.43 -13.59
N TYR A 270 5.92 12.64 -12.29
CA TYR A 270 6.12 11.58 -11.29
C TYR A 270 4.94 10.60 -11.26
N PHE A 271 3.71 11.10 -11.25
CA PHE A 271 2.50 10.29 -11.26
C PHE A 271 1.99 9.93 -12.64
N LYS A 272 2.67 10.34 -13.71
CA LYS A 272 2.28 10.12 -15.11
C LYS A 272 0.83 10.55 -15.36
N LEU A 273 0.49 11.74 -14.86
CA LEU A 273 -0.85 12.30 -15.04
C LEU A 273 -0.96 12.77 -16.47
N ALA A 274 -1.83 12.13 -17.24
CA ALA A 274 -2.19 12.57 -18.59
C ALA A 274 -3.66 12.97 -18.59
N LYS A 275 -3.99 14.00 -19.36
CA LYS A 275 -5.40 14.29 -19.68
C LYS A 275 -5.96 13.09 -20.44
N THR A 276 -6.95 12.42 -19.88
CA THR A 276 -7.75 11.41 -20.59
C THR A 276 -8.68 12.07 -21.58
#